data_427be1ad48a5587a44fcaa797164acde
#
_entry.id   427be1ad48a5587a44fcaa797164acde
#
_cell.length_a   1.000
_cell.length_b   1.000
_cell.length_c   1.000
_cell.angle_alpha   90.00
_cell.angle_beta   90.00
_cell.angle_gamma   90.00
#
_symmetry.space_group_name_H-M   'P 1'
#
loop_
_entity.id
_entity.type
_entity.pdbx_description
1 polymer ?
#
loop_
_entity_poly.entity_id
_entity_poly.type
_entity_poly.pdbx_seq_one_letter_code
_entity_poly.pdbx_strand_id
1 'polypeptide(L)'
;MTDNEIAIQALMAAKNSAEWAFWAMIGTWFSGIATFMAVCLTLYISNRRPKPKLAGTVTLSFLTGSHYSIPGVGISIANQGLTSAIITSLTWTYGAKNSLLQFVGEFGDNLPKKIEHGESAFFFIRNEEDARWDSKMKLQIRNQGGKIRKLILLVHLGSGDVIKIKPARNVVHLVEQA
;
A
#
# COMPACT_ATOMS: atom_id res chain seq x y z
N MET A 1 32.22 -63.09 -38.65
CA MET A 1 32.57 -61.74 -38.15
C MET A 1 34.09 -61.79 -37.86
N THR A 2 34.84 -60.99 -38.51
CA THR A 2 36.29 -60.92 -38.27
C THR A 2 36.56 -60.03 -37.05
N ASP A 3 37.66 -60.30 -36.31
CA ASP A 3 38.01 -59.53 -35.09
C ASP A 3 38.10 -58.00 -35.37
N ASN A 4 38.40 -57.62 -36.60
CA ASN A 4 38.45 -56.23 -37.05
C ASN A 4 37.03 -55.60 -37.14
N GLU A 5 35.99 -56.35 -37.52
CA GLU A 5 34.60 -55.80 -37.56
C GLU A 5 34.07 -55.54 -36.17
N ILE A 6 34.39 -56.39 -35.21
CA ILE A 6 34.02 -56.24 -33.80
C ILE A 6 34.71 -55.02 -33.21
N ALA A 7 35.99 -54.80 -33.50
CA ALA A 7 36.73 -53.65 -33.03
C ALA A 7 36.20 -52.32 -33.58
N ILE A 8 35.80 -52.25 -34.86
CA ILE A 8 35.19 -51.07 -35.49
C ILE A 8 33.82 -50.76 -34.88
N GLN A 9 32.97 -51.79 -34.67
CA GLN A 9 31.66 -51.59 -34.03
C GLN A 9 31.81 -51.09 -32.57
N ALA A 10 32.75 -51.61 -31.82
CA ALA A 10 33.03 -51.15 -30.46
C ALA A 10 33.52 -49.68 -30.43
N LEU A 11 34.38 -49.29 -31.39
CA LEU A 11 34.84 -47.91 -31.53
C LEU A 11 33.67 -46.94 -31.87
N MET A 12 32.79 -47.33 -32.80
CA MET A 12 31.62 -46.53 -33.13
C MET A 12 30.63 -46.38 -31.96
N ALA A 13 30.39 -47.46 -31.21
CA ALA A 13 29.59 -47.45 -30.01
C ALA A 13 30.19 -46.54 -28.91
N ALA A 14 31.50 -46.60 -28.72
CA ALA A 14 32.19 -45.72 -27.77
C ALA A 14 32.11 -44.25 -28.18
N LYS A 15 32.29 -43.93 -29.46
CA LYS A 15 32.15 -42.57 -29.97
C LYS A 15 30.71 -42.01 -29.74
N ASN A 16 29.70 -42.80 -30.11
CA ASN A 16 28.31 -42.39 -29.90
C ASN A 16 28.00 -42.22 -28.42
N SER A 17 28.47 -43.09 -27.55
CA SER A 17 28.28 -42.95 -26.11
C SER A 17 28.97 -41.69 -25.54
N ALA A 18 30.12 -41.30 -26.04
CA ALA A 18 30.78 -40.06 -25.66
C ALA A 18 30.04 -38.80 -26.10
N GLU A 19 29.46 -38.81 -27.30
CA GLU A 19 28.62 -37.71 -27.76
C GLU A 19 27.34 -37.55 -26.91
N TRP A 20 26.67 -38.64 -26.60
CA TRP A 20 25.52 -38.61 -25.69
C TRP A 20 25.89 -38.15 -24.28
N ALA A 21 27.01 -38.58 -23.75
CA ALA A 21 27.49 -38.14 -22.44
C ALA A 21 27.78 -36.63 -22.41
N PHE A 22 28.33 -36.08 -23.50
CA PHE A 22 28.51 -34.62 -23.63
C PHE A 22 27.18 -33.85 -23.57
N TRP A 23 26.19 -34.29 -24.35
CA TRP A 23 24.88 -33.64 -24.32
C TRP A 23 24.14 -33.79 -22.98
N ALA A 24 24.29 -34.95 -22.34
CA ALA A 24 23.77 -35.19 -21.00
C ALA A 24 24.41 -34.24 -19.96
N MET A 25 25.70 -34.02 -20.05
CA MET A 25 26.42 -33.08 -19.19
C MET A 25 25.90 -31.64 -19.37
N ILE A 26 25.74 -31.18 -20.62
CA ILE A 26 25.16 -29.86 -20.91
C ILE A 26 23.77 -29.76 -20.32
N GLY A 27 22.90 -30.76 -20.52
CA GLY A 27 21.54 -30.79 -19.95
C GLY A 27 21.56 -30.69 -18.43
N THR A 28 22.48 -31.34 -17.75
CA THR A 28 22.66 -31.27 -16.30
C THR A 28 23.04 -29.87 -15.83
N TRP A 29 23.93 -29.19 -16.54
CA TRP A 29 24.30 -27.80 -16.24
C TRP A 29 23.11 -26.84 -16.40
N PHE A 30 22.37 -26.98 -17.49
CA PHE A 30 21.16 -26.17 -17.68
C PHE A 30 20.12 -26.40 -16.58
N SER A 31 19.90 -27.66 -16.19
CA SER A 31 19.01 -28.01 -15.10
C SER A 31 19.45 -27.39 -13.77
N GLY A 32 20.75 -27.44 -13.47
CA GLY A 32 21.31 -26.81 -12.27
C GLY A 32 21.10 -25.31 -12.23
N ILE A 33 21.37 -24.61 -13.33
CA ILE A 33 21.15 -23.17 -13.46
C ILE A 33 19.67 -22.84 -13.32
N ALA A 34 18.78 -23.58 -13.97
CA ALA A 34 17.32 -23.35 -13.90
C ALA A 34 16.82 -23.53 -12.45
N THR A 35 17.26 -24.57 -11.77
CA THR A 35 16.91 -24.82 -10.36
C THR A 35 17.41 -23.68 -9.45
N PHE A 36 18.64 -23.25 -9.62
CA PHE A 36 19.20 -22.12 -8.87
C PHE A 36 18.40 -20.84 -9.09
N MET A 37 18.06 -20.51 -10.34
CA MET A 37 17.23 -19.36 -10.68
C MET A 37 15.83 -19.45 -10.04
N ALA A 38 15.21 -20.61 -10.04
CA ALA A 38 13.92 -20.84 -9.40
C ALA A 38 13.97 -20.59 -7.88
N VAL A 39 15.02 -21.09 -7.21
CA VAL A 39 15.24 -20.85 -5.78
C VAL A 39 15.43 -19.35 -5.50
N CYS A 40 16.29 -18.67 -6.27
CA CYS A 40 16.52 -17.24 -6.13
C CYS A 40 15.23 -16.43 -6.32
N LEU A 41 14.42 -16.77 -7.33
CA LEU A 41 13.15 -16.12 -7.60
C LEU A 41 12.14 -16.34 -6.45
N THR A 42 12.06 -17.57 -5.95
CA THR A 42 11.19 -17.91 -4.82
C THR A 42 11.58 -17.15 -3.56
N LEU A 43 12.87 -17.06 -3.25
CA LEU A 43 13.36 -16.28 -2.12
C LEU A 43 13.09 -14.79 -2.29
N TYR A 44 13.27 -14.25 -3.50
CA TYR A 44 12.98 -12.86 -3.81
C TYR A 44 11.51 -12.52 -3.61
N ILE A 45 10.60 -13.37 -4.10
CA ILE A 45 9.15 -13.18 -3.93
C ILE A 45 8.74 -13.33 -2.46
N SER A 46 9.27 -14.34 -1.77
CA SER A 46 8.97 -14.62 -0.36
C SER A 46 9.43 -13.49 0.58
N ASN A 47 10.55 -12.84 0.25
CA ASN A 47 11.07 -11.74 1.06
C ASN A 47 10.36 -10.38 0.81
N ARG A 48 9.51 -10.30 -0.21
CA ARG A 48 8.66 -9.13 -0.44
C ARG A 48 7.52 -9.10 0.56
N ARG A 49 7.57 -8.18 1.50
CA ARG A 49 6.43 -7.91 2.39
C ARG A 49 5.29 -7.32 1.55
N PRO A 50 4.11 -7.95 1.50
CA PRO A 50 2.97 -7.37 0.83
C PRO A 50 2.57 -6.08 1.54
N LYS A 51 2.55 -4.98 0.78
CA LYS A 51 2.12 -3.68 1.32
C LYS A 51 0.60 -3.58 1.26
N PRO A 52 -0.05 -3.06 2.31
CA PRO A 52 -1.48 -2.81 2.27
C PRO A 52 -1.80 -1.78 1.17
N LYS A 53 -2.82 -2.03 0.38
CA LYS A 53 -3.27 -1.15 -0.68
C LYS A 53 -4.56 -0.47 -0.22
N LEU A 54 -4.44 0.74 0.32
CA LEU A 54 -5.57 1.51 0.79
C LEU A 54 -5.95 2.58 -0.23
N ALA A 55 -7.25 2.74 -0.42
CA ALA A 55 -7.84 3.88 -1.12
C ALA A 55 -8.65 4.69 -0.10
N GLY A 56 -8.58 6.01 -0.19
CA GLY A 56 -9.35 6.85 0.70
C GLY A 56 -9.88 8.08 0.01
N THR A 57 -11.00 8.58 0.53
CA THR A 57 -11.65 9.81 0.12
C THR A 57 -11.88 10.71 1.33
N VAL A 58 -11.73 12.01 1.12
CA VAL A 58 -11.99 13.04 2.13
C VAL A 58 -12.92 14.07 1.50
N THR A 59 -14.17 14.16 1.98
CA THR A 59 -15.21 15.00 1.39
C THR A 59 -15.99 15.71 2.47
N LEU A 60 -16.68 16.81 2.10
CA LEU A 60 -17.71 17.38 2.95
C LEU A 60 -18.88 16.41 3.02
N SER A 61 -19.36 16.18 4.23
CA SER A 61 -20.45 15.26 4.51
C SER A 61 -21.35 15.85 5.61
N PHE A 62 -22.61 15.44 5.60
CA PHE A 62 -23.54 15.75 6.68
C PHE A 62 -23.89 14.45 7.40
N LEU A 63 -23.75 14.47 8.72
CA LEU A 63 -24.24 13.38 9.54
C LEU A 63 -25.69 13.69 9.91
N THR A 64 -26.63 13.00 9.27
CA THR A 64 -28.05 13.26 9.43
C THR A 64 -28.69 12.21 10.33
N GLY A 65 -29.33 12.63 11.40
CA GLY A 65 -30.20 11.82 12.26
C GLY A 65 -31.65 12.29 12.18
N SER A 66 -32.54 11.70 12.99
CA SER A 66 -33.97 11.99 12.97
C SER A 66 -34.29 13.46 13.25
N HIS A 67 -33.47 14.17 14.03
CA HIS A 67 -33.72 15.54 14.47
C HIS A 67 -32.49 16.46 14.36
N TYR A 68 -31.40 16.00 13.73
CA TYR A 68 -30.18 16.79 13.59
C TYR A 68 -29.51 16.54 12.25
N SER A 69 -28.77 17.55 11.78
CA SER A 69 -27.89 17.46 10.63
C SER A 69 -26.59 18.18 10.96
N ILE A 70 -25.52 17.42 11.17
CA ILE A 70 -24.23 17.93 11.60
C ILE A 70 -23.34 18.05 10.37
N PRO A 71 -22.92 19.25 9.97
CA PRO A 71 -21.95 19.44 8.90
C PRO A 71 -20.56 19.02 9.36
N GLY A 72 -19.78 18.47 8.45
CA GLY A 72 -18.41 18.07 8.77
C GLY A 72 -17.64 17.53 7.59
N VAL A 73 -16.48 16.94 7.90
CA VAL A 73 -15.59 16.30 6.94
C VAL A 73 -15.62 14.79 7.17
N GLY A 74 -16.14 14.07 6.19
CA GLY A 74 -16.13 12.62 6.16
C GLY A 74 -14.83 12.09 5.55
N ILE A 75 -14.20 11.14 6.21
CA ILE A 75 -12.99 10.44 5.77
C ILE A 75 -13.36 8.96 5.66
N SER A 76 -13.32 8.42 4.45
CA SER A 76 -13.54 6.99 4.20
C SER A 76 -12.26 6.38 3.68
N ILE A 77 -11.83 5.26 4.29
CA ILE A 77 -10.59 4.55 3.94
C ILE A 77 -10.95 3.08 3.74
N ALA A 78 -10.78 2.57 2.53
CA ALA A 78 -11.05 1.19 2.15
C ALA A 78 -9.76 0.40 1.90
N ASN A 79 -9.70 -0.82 2.36
CA ASN A 79 -8.61 -1.73 2.08
C ASN A 79 -8.87 -2.56 0.82
N GLN A 80 -8.21 -2.20 -0.27
CA GLN A 80 -8.24 -2.90 -1.55
C GLN A 80 -7.14 -3.97 -1.66
N GLY A 81 -6.22 -4.01 -0.68
CA GLY A 81 -5.14 -4.98 -0.64
C GLY A 81 -5.56 -6.28 0.03
N LEU A 82 -4.85 -7.37 -0.25
CA LEU A 82 -5.11 -8.68 0.36
C LEU A 82 -4.66 -8.77 1.83
N THR A 83 -3.81 -7.86 2.27
CA THR A 83 -3.26 -7.84 3.63
C THR A 83 -4.08 -6.91 4.50
N SER A 84 -4.41 -7.32 5.72
CA SER A 84 -5.05 -6.46 6.70
C SER A 84 -4.16 -5.25 7.04
N ALA A 85 -4.78 -4.11 7.29
CA ALA A 85 -4.11 -2.89 7.69
C ALA A 85 -4.66 -2.39 9.03
N ILE A 86 -3.80 -1.82 9.86
CA ILE A 86 -4.20 -1.17 11.10
C ILE A 86 -3.92 0.32 10.94
N ILE A 87 -4.97 1.14 10.95
CA ILE A 87 -4.87 2.59 10.95
C ILE A 87 -4.61 3.02 12.40
N THR A 88 -3.49 3.69 12.64
CA THR A 88 -3.08 4.11 13.99
C THR A 88 -3.38 5.58 14.26
N SER A 89 -3.19 6.44 13.26
CA SER A 89 -3.45 7.86 13.40
C SER A 89 -3.70 8.54 12.06
N LEU A 90 -4.37 9.68 12.11
CA LEU A 90 -4.63 10.56 10.99
C LEU A 90 -3.92 11.89 11.23
N THR A 91 -3.24 12.41 10.22
CA THR A 91 -2.44 13.64 10.37
C THR A 91 -2.59 14.52 9.13
N TRP A 92 -2.81 15.79 9.32
CA TRP A 92 -2.85 16.77 8.23
C TRP A 92 -1.47 17.36 7.99
N THR A 93 -1.05 17.42 6.72
CA THR A 93 0.12 18.18 6.29
C THR A 93 -0.29 19.23 5.26
N TYR A 94 0.36 20.36 5.25
CA TYR A 94 0.02 21.56 4.45
C TYR A 94 1.26 22.22 3.82
N GLY A 95 2.31 21.44 3.60
CA GLY A 95 3.53 21.89 2.96
C GLY A 95 4.50 22.65 3.87
N ALA A 96 4.26 22.68 5.19
CA ALA A 96 5.19 23.09 6.23
C ALA A 96 5.95 21.89 6.81
N LYS A 97 6.96 22.13 7.65
CA LYS A 97 7.68 21.05 8.38
C LYS A 97 6.78 20.34 9.40
N ASN A 98 5.82 21.07 9.95
CA ASN A 98 4.93 20.56 10.97
C ASN A 98 3.68 19.92 10.35
N SER A 99 3.11 18.99 11.06
CA SER A 99 1.85 18.31 10.74
C SER A 99 0.91 18.42 11.94
N LEU A 100 -0.39 18.33 11.66
CA LEU A 100 -1.43 18.43 12.66
C LEU A 100 -2.06 17.06 12.88
N LEU A 101 -1.95 16.51 14.08
CA LEU A 101 -2.61 15.28 14.45
C LEU A 101 -4.13 15.51 14.53
N GLN A 102 -4.91 14.69 13.83
CA GLN A 102 -6.36 14.74 13.85
C GLN A 102 -6.89 13.71 14.85
N PHE A 103 -7.58 14.20 15.87
CA PHE A 103 -8.35 13.36 16.76
C PHE A 103 -9.70 13.06 16.12
N VAL A 104 -10.08 11.80 16.11
CA VAL A 104 -11.36 11.27 15.61
C VAL A 104 -11.91 10.31 16.66
N GLY A 105 -13.22 10.06 16.64
CA GLY A 105 -13.81 9.10 17.56
C GLY A 105 -15.13 9.56 18.18
N GLU A 106 -15.54 10.82 17.93
CA GLU A 106 -16.85 11.31 18.38
C GLU A 106 -17.97 10.72 17.51
N PHE A 107 -17.71 10.58 16.19
CA PHE A 107 -18.61 9.95 15.23
C PHE A 107 -17.82 9.09 14.25
N GLY A 108 -18.28 7.85 14.04
CA GLY A 108 -17.62 6.88 13.17
C GLY A 108 -16.72 5.89 13.91
N ASP A 109 -15.68 5.41 13.25
CA ASP A 109 -14.75 4.44 13.82
C ASP A 109 -13.74 5.10 14.75
N ASN A 110 -13.31 4.34 15.76
CA ASN A 110 -12.24 4.77 16.69
C ASN A 110 -10.87 4.29 16.22
N LEU A 111 -9.83 5.05 16.56
CA LEU A 111 -8.44 4.65 16.33
C LEU A 111 -7.84 3.98 17.59
N PRO A 112 -7.01 2.95 17.45
CA PRO A 112 -6.58 2.30 16.21
C PRO A 112 -7.68 1.40 15.62
N LYS A 113 -7.82 1.38 14.26
CA LYS A 113 -8.81 0.55 13.55
C LYS A 113 -8.11 -0.44 12.63
N LYS A 114 -8.40 -1.72 12.82
CA LYS A 114 -8.01 -2.77 11.87
C LYS A 114 -9.07 -2.85 10.76
N ILE A 115 -8.61 -2.92 9.51
CA ILE A 115 -9.44 -3.12 8.33
C ILE A 115 -8.91 -4.30 7.53
N GLU A 116 -9.77 -5.25 7.24
CA GLU A 116 -9.46 -6.43 6.44
C GLU A 116 -9.68 -6.17 4.94
N HIS A 117 -9.38 -7.16 4.11
CA HIS A 117 -9.62 -7.04 2.67
C HIS A 117 -11.10 -6.76 2.37
N GLY A 118 -11.35 -5.72 1.58
CA GLY A 118 -12.72 -5.30 1.23
C GLY A 118 -13.46 -4.49 2.29
N GLU A 119 -12.89 -4.33 3.50
CA GLU A 119 -13.48 -3.49 4.54
C GLU A 119 -13.10 -2.02 4.39
N SER A 120 -13.91 -1.17 4.98
CA SER A 120 -13.67 0.27 5.07
C SER A 120 -13.82 0.78 6.49
N ALA A 121 -13.02 1.79 6.83
CA ALA A 121 -13.17 2.59 8.04
C ALA A 121 -13.72 3.96 7.67
N PHE A 122 -14.62 4.48 8.50
CA PHE A 122 -15.22 5.80 8.35
C PHE A 122 -14.93 6.64 9.57
N PHE A 123 -14.38 7.83 9.35
CA PHE A 123 -14.12 8.82 10.39
C PHE A 123 -14.83 10.12 10.02
N PHE A 124 -15.36 10.81 11.02
CA PHE A 124 -16.05 12.06 10.82
C PHE A 124 -15.47 13.16 11.72
N ILE A 125 -15.26 14.32 11.14
CA ILE A 125 -14.77 15.51 11.84
C ILE A 125 -15.88 16.54 11.81
N ARG A 126 -16.45 16.86 12.97
CA ARG A 126 -17.53 17.83 13.11
C ARG A 126 -17.04 19.25 12.80
N ASN A 127 -17.87 20.02 12.08
CA ASN A 127 -17.61 21.41 11.76
C ASN A 127 -18.86 22.26 12.04
N GLU A 128 -19.20 22.37 13.32
CA GLU A 128 -20.29 23.24 13.83
C GLU A 128 -19.70 24.50 14.46
N GLU A 129 -20.58 25.41 14.87
CA GLU A 129 -20.18 26.71 15.44
C GLU A 129 -19.26 26.58 16.67
N ASP A 130 -19.49 25.57 17.50
CA ASP A 130 -18.68 25.29 18.70
C ASP A 130 -17.34 24.56 18.34
N ALA A 131 -17.32 23.77 17.29
CA ALA A 131 -16.17 22.99 16.90
C ALA A 131 -15.26 23.72 15.88
N ARG A 132 -15.85 24.48 14.93
CA ARG A 132 -15.19 25.28 13.87
C ARG A 132 -13.82 24.74 13.43
N TRP A 133 -13.84 23.48 12.97
CA TRP A 133 -12.63 22.80 12.52
C TRP A 133 -11.93 23.56 11.38
N ASP A 134 -12.71 24.09 10.44
CA ASP A 134 -12.26 24.88 9.30
C ASP A 134 -11.42 26.09 9.72
N SER A 135 -11.95 26.92 10.62
CA SER A 135 -11.29 28.12 11.11
C SER A 135 -10.03 27.81 11.93
N LYS A 136 -10.12 26.78 12.80
CA LYS A 136 -8.97 26.30 13.56
C LYS A 136 -7.85 25.79 12.63
N MET A 137 -8.22 25.03 11.60
CA MET A 137 -7.29 24.52 10.59
C MET A 137 -6.64 25.67 9.81
N LYS A 138 -7.44 26.66 9.34
CA LYS A 138 -6.93 27.84 8.63
C LYS A 138 -5.93 28.63 9.47
N LEU A 139 -6.28 28.91 10.73
CA LEU A 139 -5.44 29.64 11.66
C LEU A 139 -4.11 28.92 11.89
N GLN A 140 -4.17 27.60 12.10
CA GLN A 140 -2.99 26.77 12.34
C GLN A 140 -2.06 26.74 11.13
N ILE A 141 -2.61 26.56 9.92
CA ILE A 141 -1.85 26.58 8.67
C ILE A 141 -1.15 27.92 8.48
N ARG A 142 -1.88 29.02 8.73
CA ARG A 142 -1.35 30.40 8.60
C ARG A 142 -0.21 30.65 9.59
N ASN A 143 -0.40 30.29 10.85
CA ASN A 143 0.61 30.51 11.92
C ASN A 143 1.91 29.73 11.67
N GLN A 144 1.83 28.61 10.96
CA GLN A 144 2.98 27.77 10.66
C GLN A 144 3.56 27.99 9.24
N GLY A 145 3.09 29.02 8.53
CA GLY A 145 3.59 29.35 7.18
C GLY A 145 3.26 28.32 6.11
N GLY A 146 2.23 27.50 6.35
CA GLY A 146 1.76 26.49 5.40
C GLY A 146 0.89 27.08 4.28
N LYS A 147 0.50 26.22 3.32
CA LYS A 147 -0.38 26.59 2.21
C LYS A 147 -1.60 25.65 2.19
N ILE A 148 -2.81 26.20 2.26
CA ILE A 148 -4.07 25.45 2.28
C ILE A 148 -4.19 24.54 1.04
N ARG A 149 -3.77 25.01 -0.15
CA ARG A 149 -3.76 24.22 -1.39
C ARG A 149 -2.85 22.99 -1.37
N LYS A 150 -1.92 22.91 -0.40
CA LYS A 150 -1.06 21.75 -0.16
C LYS A 150 -1.57 20.86 0.97
N LEU A 151 -2.83 21.00 1.34
CA LEU A 151 -3.47 20.18 2.37
C LEU A 151 -3.55 18.73 1.88
N ILE A 152 -3.00 17.81 2.67
CA ILE A 152 -3.00 16.37 2.42
C ILE A 152 -3.25 15.67 3.75
N LEU A 153 -4.12 14.68 3.74
CA LEU A 153 -4.31 13.78 4.87
C LEU A 153 -3.29 12.64 4.78
N LEU A 154 -2.53 12.44 5.83
CA LEU A 154 -1.64 11.30 6.03
C LEU A 154 -2.33 10.28 6.93
N VAL A 155 -2.42 9.06 6.46
CA VAL A 155 -2.93 7.91 7.20
C VAL A 155 -1.74 7.07 7.63
N HIS A 156 -1.47 7.02 8.92
CA HIS A 156 -0.39 6.23 9.48
C HIS A 156 -0.88 4.81 9.78
N LEU A 157 -0.10 3.83 9.37
CA LEU A 157 -0.41 2.43 9.56
C LEU A 157 0.48 1.81 10.63
N GLY A 158 -0.01 0.78 11.30
CA GLY A 158 0.75 0.00 12.27
C GLY A 158 1.96 -0.73 11.67
N SER A 159 2.03 -0.87 10.34
CA SER A 159 3.23 -1.35 9.62
C SER A 159 4.36 -0.31 9.53
N GLY A 160 4.11 0.95 9.91
CA GLY A 160 5.01 2.07 9.69
C GLY A 160 4.85 2.76 8.33
N ASP A 161 4.02 2.22 7.45
CA ASP A 161 3.72 2.87 6.16
C ASP A 161 2.80 4.08 6.36
N VAL A 162 2.93 5.07 5.47
CA VAL A 162 2.11 6.29 5.48
C VAL A 162 1.46 6.46 4.11
N ILE A 163 0.14 6.57 4.11
CA ILE A 163 -0.65 6.76 2.90
C ILE A 163 -1.13 8.20 2.82
N LYS A 164 -1.00 8.80 1.63
CA LYS A 164 -1.37 10.18 1.35
C LYS A 164 -2.70 10.23 0.63
N ILE A 165 -3.68 10.93 1.21
CA ILE A 165 -5.00 11.14 0.61
C ILE A 165 -5.18 12.64 0.37
N LYS A 166 -5.47 13.02 -0.88
CA LYS A 166 -5.80 14.40 -1.22
C LYS A 166 -7.27 14.64 -0.88
N PRO A 167 -7.59 15.67 -0.08
CA PRO A 167 -8.97 16.05 0.16
C PRO A 167 -9.65 16.56 -1.12
N ALA A 168 -10.96 16.38 -1.20
CA ALA A 168 -11.75 16.92 -2.27
C ALA A 168 -11.71 18.47 -2.28
N ARG A 169 -11.95 19.07 -3.43
CA ARG A 169 -11.85 20.54 -3.58
C ARG A 169 -12.78 21.30 -2.64
N ASN A 170 -13.96 20.77 -2.37
CA ASN A 170 -14.92 21.36 -1.45
C ASN A 170 -14.38 21.50 0.00
N VAL A 171 -13.60 20.53 0.48
CA VAL A 171 -12.93 20.59 1.80
C VAL A 171 -11.85 21.69 1.82
N VAL A 172 -11.08 21.80 0.74
CA VAL A 172 -10.06 22.86 0.61
C VAL A 172 -10.73 24.24 0.60
N HIS A 173 -11.82 24.40 -0.17
CA HIS A 173 -12.60 25.64 -0.23
C HIS A 173 -13.21 26.01 1.14
N LEU A 174 -13.74 25.04 1.88
CA LEU A 174 -14.24 25.27 3.23
C LEU A 174 -13.17 25.94 4.11
N VAL A 175 -11.95 25.39 4.11
CA VAL A 175 -10.84 25.93 4.90
C VAL A 175 -10.34 27.28 4.34
N GLU A 176 -10.44 27.53 3.03
CA GLU A 176 -10.07 28.82 2.44
C GLU A 176 -11.05 29.94 2.82
N GLN A 177 -12.35 29.62 2.92
CA GLN A 177 -13.43 30.60 3.18
C GLN A 177 -13.64 30.88 4.67
N ALA A 178 -13.25 29.96 5.57
CA ALA A 178 -13.34 30.13 7.01
C ALA A 178 -12.50 31.31 7.49
#